data_f96d07116aa21609ab9b6de17d365a7e
#
_entry.id   f96d07116aa21609ab9b6de17d365a7e
#
_cell.length_a   1.000
_cell.length_b   1.000
_cell.length_c   1.000
_cell.angle_alpha   90.00
_cell.angle_beta   90.00
_cell.angle_gamma   90.00
#
_symmetry.space_group_name_H-M   'P 1'
#
loop_
_entity.id
_entity.type
_entity.pdbx_description
1 polymer ?
#
loop_
_entity_poly.entity_id
_entity_poly.type
_entity_poly.pdbx_seq_one_letter_code
_entity_poly.pdbx_strand_id
1 'polypeptide(L)'
;GDVYKRQAFTLHVGGEANGEFAGHAFHWDVPGAIGLELVRRLYRLGFDPAFTSTAKVDYAIGIPLTHLGHQGSVLPIFVNAYLPPQPTMERCYAFGQAIAQSLTAMGVRTIVLASGGMSHYPGTDRYSQPALEWDTNALARLKDGNLKSLLGYDEVELDDTGNIELRCWACAAGALGQRKPDIVALEPSWHHNYASLGWFTPTPPVSDFHYPSIQPELVALTTALHQIAH
;
A
#
# COMPACT_ATOMS: atom_id res chain seq x y z
N GLY A 1 1.74 18.41 -14.22
CA GLY A 1 1.47 17.24 -13.38
C GLY A 1 2.74 16.42 -13.19
N ASP A 2 2.86 15.81 -12.05
CA ASP A 2 4.08 15.11 -11.63
C ASP A 2 4.36 13.90 -12.52
N VAL A 3 5.38 14.00 -13.36
CA VAL A 3 5.73 12.98 -14.35
C VAL A 3 5.99 11.61 -13.73
N TYR A 4 6.53 11.57 -12.50
CA TYR A 4 6.79 10.34 -11.78
C TYR A 4 5.53 9.54 -11.41
N LYS A 5 4.38 10.18 -11.29
CA LYS A 5 3.09 9.53 -11.01
C LYS A 5 2.50 8.79 -12.21
N ARG A 6 3.08 8.93 -13.40
CA ARG A 6 2.64 8.26 -14.64
C ARG A 6 3.42 6.97 -14.93
N GLN A 7 4.45 6.67 -14.16
CA GLN A 7 5.17 5.40 -14.27
C GLN A 7 4.40 4.31 -13.51
N ALA A 8 4.47 3.06 -13.98
CA ALA A 8 3.79 1.95 -13.32
C ALA A 8 4.13 1.89 -11.81
N PHE A 9 5.41 2.06 -11.49
CA PHE A 9 5.92 2.10 -10.12
C PHE A 9 6.99 3.19 -10.00
N THR A 10 6.97 3.94 -8.90
CA THR A 10 8.00 4.95 -8.61
C THR A 10 8.41 4.89 -7.15
N LEU A 11 9.70 4.83 -6.87
CA LEU A 11 10.24 4.91 -5.51
C LEU A 11 10.72 6.33 -5.20
N HIS A 12 10.39 6.83 -4.03
CA HIS A 12 10.99 8.07 -3.54
C HIS A 12 12.27 7.74 -2.78
N VAL A 13 13.41 8.21 -3.28
CA VAL A 13 14.75 7.89 -2.74
C VAL A 13 15.50 9.13 -2.22
N GLY A 14 14.79 10.23 -2.00
CA GLY A 14 15.32 11.43 -1.34
C GLY A 14 15.60 11.19 0.15
N GLY A 15 16.12 12.20 0.85
CA GLY A 15 16.35 12.12 2.29
C GLY A 15 15.10 12.33 3.14
N GLU A 16 14.06 12.96 2.56
CA GLU A 16 12.85 13.38 3.27
C GLU A 16 11.61 13.17 2.42
N ALA A 17 10.51 12.77 3.06
CA ALA A 17 9.18 12.71 2.47
C ALA A 17 8.32 13.81 3.12
N ASN A 18 8.02 14.85 2.35
CA ASN A 18 7.25 15.99 2.79
C ASN A 18 5.92 16.07 2.04
N GLY A 19 4.89 16.55 2.72
CA GLY A 19 3.59 16.79 2.12
C GLY A 19 2.66 17.58 3.01
N GLU A 20 1.47 17.83 2.52
CA GLU A 20 0.41 18.53 3.26
C GLU A 20 -0.95 18.06 2.77
N PHE A 21 -1.92 17.96 3.69
CA PHE A 21 -3.31 17.75 3.37
C PHE A 21 -4.20 18.42 4.42
N ALA A 22 -5.19 19.18 3.99
CA ALA A 22 -6.18 19.87 4.86
C ALA A 22 -5.53 20.68 6.00
N GLY A 23 -4.40 21.35 5.74
CA GLY A 23 -3.67 22.15 6.72
C GLY A 23 -2.77 21.34 7.66
N HIS A 24 -2.68 20.02 7.49
CA HIS A 24 -1.76 19.16 8.25
C HIS A 24 -0.53 18.85 7.42
N ALA A 25 0.64 19.27 7.89
CA ALA A 25 1.92 18.95 7.27
C ALA A 25 2.36 17.53 7.64
N PHE A 26 2.95 16.84 6.67
CA PHE A 26 3.58 15.53 6.83
C PHE A 26 5.09 15.63 6.63
N HIS A 27 5.81 14.91 7.48
CA HIS A 27 7.27 14.84 7.37
C HIS A 27 7.78 13.51 7.93
N TRP A 28 8.57 12.79 7.14
CA TRP A 28 9.30 11.59 7.56
C TRP A 28 10.67 11.55 6.90
N ASP A 29 11.64 10.99 7.59
CA ASP A 29 12.92 10.63 7.00
C ASP A 29 12.73 9.51 5.99
N VAL A 30 13.48 9.57 4.89
CA VAL A 30 13.50 8.52 3.86
C VAL A 30 14.86 7.85 3.87
N PRO A 31 14.94 6.52 3.99
CA PRO A 31 16.21 5.78 3.94
C PRO A 31 16.69 5.65 2.48
N GLY A 32 17.12 6.77 1.89
CA GLY A 32 17.41 6.90 0.45
C GLY A 32 18.44 5.89 -0.07
N ALA A 33 19.46 5.56 0.74
CA ALA A 33 20.45 4.53 0.38
C ALA A 33 19.83 3.14 0.23
N ILE A 34 18.90 2.78 1.12
CA ILE A 34 18.11 1.53 1.04
C ILE A 34 17.21 1.58 -0.20
N GLY A 35 16.57 2.72 -0.43
CA GLY A 35 15.71 2.92 -1.61
C GLY A 35 16.47 2.73 -2.92
N LEU A 36 17.66 3.31 -3.07
CA LEU A 36 18.50 3.15 -4.27
C LEU A 36 18.98 1.71 -4.46
N GLU A 37 19.38 1.03 -3.38
CA GLU A 37 19.77 -0.39 -3.49
C GLU A 37 18.56 -1.26 -3.85
N LEU A 38 17.37 -0.94 -3.32
CA LEU A 38 16.14 -1.62 -3.71
C LEU A 38 15.86 -1.44 -5.21
N VAL A 39 16.00 -0.23 -5.76
CA VAL A 39 15.86 0.02 -7.22
C VAL A 39 16.81 -0.86 -8.01
N ARG A 40 18.11 -0.94 -7.63
CA ARG A 40 19.11 -1.80 -8.32
C ARG A 40 18.71 -3.27 -8.30
N ARG A 41 18.17 -3.76 -7.19
CA ARG A 41 17.70 -5.15 -7.07
C ARG A 41 16.48 -5.42 -7.91
N LEU A 42 15.52 -4.49 -7.92
CA LEU A 42 14.34 -4.58 -8.76
C LEU A 42 14.70 -4.65 -10.24
N TYR A 43 15.70 -3.89 -10.71
CA TYR A 43 16.21 -4.00 -12.09
C TYR A 43 16.73 -5.42 -12.40
N ARG A 44 17.46 -6.03 -11.48
CA ARG A 44 17.95 -7.41 -11.66
C ARG A 44 16.82 -8.45 -11.67
N LEU A 45 15.68 -8.12 -11.06
CA LEU A 45 14.48 -8.96 -11.03
C LEU A 45 13.49 -8.66 -12.18
N GLY A 46 13.90 -7.85 -13.17
CA GLY A 46 13.10 -7.54 -14.36
C GLY A 46 12.00 -6.50 -14.13
N PHE A 47 12.16 -5.66 -13.13
CA PHE A 47 11.32 -4.49 -12.92
C PHE A 47 12.12 -3.23 -13.22
N ASP A 48 11.49 -2.27 -13.89
CA ASP A 48 12.08 -0.97 -14.23
C ASP A 48 11.31 0.16 -13.55
N PRO A 49 11.29 0.23 -12.20
CA PRO A 49 10.62 1.31 -11.53
C PRO A 49 11.35 2.64 -11.79
N ALA A 50 10.59 3.71 -11.95
CA ALA A 50 11.15 5.04 -11.84
C ALA A 50 11.58 5.31 -10.39
N PHE A 51 12.46 6.30 -10.20
CA PHE A 51 12.78 6.80 -8.87
C PHE A 51 12.94 8.32 -8.90
N THR A 52 12.70 8.97 -7.77
CA THR A 52 12.76 10.41 -7.62
C THR A 52 13.28 10.78 -6.24
N SER A 53 13.98 11.91 -6.12
CA SER A 53 14.42 12.47 -4.84
C SER A 53 13.53 13.61 -4.33
N THR A 54 12.51 14.00 -5.08
CA THR A 54 11.73 15.23 -4.82
C THR A 54 10.22 14.99 -4.80
N ALA A 55 9.75 13.74 -4.66
CA ALA A 55 8.32 13.46 -4.59
C ALA A 55 7.71 14.07 -3.32
N LYS A 56 6.53 14.66 -3.50
CA LYS A 56 5.69 15.03 -2.37
C LYS A 56 4.80 13.85 -2.00
N VAL A 57 4.71 13.55 -0.71
CA VAL A 57 3.71 12.61 -0.19
C VAL A 57 2.37 13.30 -0.08
N ASP A 58 1.32 12.60 -0.49
CA ASP A 58 -0.05 13.07 -0.40
C ASP A 58 -0.78 12.43 0.79
N TYR A 59 -2.08 12.69 0.87
CA TYR A 59 -2.93 12.15 1.93
C TYR A 59 -2.94 10.63 1.97
N ALA A 60 -2.75 9.95 0.84
CA ALA A 60 -2.76 8.49 0.77
C ALA A 60 -1.61 7.85 1.57
N ILE A 61 -0.48 8.56 1.72
CA ILE A 61 0.64 8.16 2.58
C ILE A 61 0.53 8.85 3.93
N GLY A 62 0.25 10.16 3.94
CA GLY A 62 0.30 10.99 5.13
C GLY A 62 -0.74 10.62 6.18
N ILE A 63 -1.99 10.45 5.79
CA ILE A 63 -3.10 10.19 6.72
C ILE A 63 -2.93 8.85 7.45
N PRO A 64 -2.72 7.69 6.77
CA PRO A 64 -2.58 6.42 7.47
C PRO A 64 -1.40 6.40 8.43
N LEU A 65 -0.25 6.94 8.03
CA LEU A 65 0.93 6.97 8.90
C LEU A 65 0.72 7.85 10.14
N THR A 66 0.02 8.97 9.98
CA THR A 66 -0.35 9.86 11.09
C THR A 66 -1.29 9.16 12.06
N HIS A 67 -2.33 8.48 11.56
CA HIS A 67 -3.28 7.75 12.41
C HIS A 67 -2.64 6.57 13.14
N LEU A 68 -1.66 5.91 12.51
CA LEU A 68 -0.87 4.85 13.14
C LEU A 68 0.16 5.39 14.15
N GLY A 69 0.33 6.71 14.25
CA GLY A 69 1.34 7.32 15.13
C GLY A 69 2.78 6.97 14.70
N HIS A 70 3.00 6.71 13.40
CA HIS A 70 4.31 6.28 12.92
C HIS A 70 5.35 7.38 13.04
N GLN A 71 6.49 7.07 13.68
CA GLN A 71 7.60 8.00 13.91
C GLN A 71 8.90 7.56 13.21
N GLY A 72 8.92 6.39 12.58
CA GLY A 72 10.10 5.86 11.91
C GLY A 72 10.29 6.39 10.50
N SER A 73 11.36 5.95 9.84
CA SER A 73 11.59 6.27 8.43
C SER A 73 10.54 5.62 7.52
N VAL A 74 10.25 6.28 6.41
CA VAL A 74 9.27 5.82 5.40
C VAL A 74 9.95 5.76 4.03
N LEU A 75 9.75 4.69 3.29
CA LEU A 75 10.14 4.59 1.89
C LEU A 75 8.88 4.65 1.02
N PRO A 76 8.49 5.82 0.52
CA PRO A 76 7.29 5.95 -0.31
C PRO A 76 7.46 5.24 -1.65
N ILE A 77 6.46 4.41 -1.99
CA ILE A 77 6.36 3.75 -3.29
C ILE A 77 5.01 4.11 -3.89
N PHE A 78 5.05 4.71 -5.07
CA PHE A 78 3.85 5.10 -5.81
C PHE A 78 3.51 4.04 -6.84
N VAL A 79 2.25 3.61 -6.84
CA VAL A 79 1.68 2.71 -7.84
C VAL A 79 0.70 3.51 -8.69
N ASN A 80 0.86 3.45 -10.01
CA ASN A 80 -0.09 4.11 -10.91
C ASN A 80 -1.41 3.32 -10.95
N ALA A 81 -2.38 3.74 -10.16
CA ALA A 81 -3.70 3.14 -10.14
C ALA A 81 -4.71 3.85 -11.06
N TYR A 82 -4.45 5.11 -11.43
CA TYR A 82 -5.43 6.01 -12.05
C TYR A 82 -5.23 6.25 -13.54
N LEU A 83 -3.99 6.42 -13.99
CA LEU A 83 -3.72 6.91 -15.34
C LEU A 83 -3.34 5.76 -16.28
N PRO A 84 -4.15 5.46 -17.32
CA PRO A 84 -3.77 4.46 -18.29
C PRO A 84 -2.45 4.80 -19.01
N PRO A 85 -1.61 3.79 -19.33
CA PRO A 85 -1.78 2.38 -18.98
C PRO A 85 -1.36 2.10 -17.52
N GLN A 86 -2.25 1.45 -16.76
CA GLN A 86 -1.95 1.01 -15.40
C GLN A 86 -1.24 -0.37 -15.42
N PRO A 87 -0.47 -0.71 -14.39
CA PRO A 87 0.04 -2.07 -14.20
C PRO A 87 -1.11 -3.04 -13.93
N THR A 88 -1.00 -4.27 -14.45
CA THR A 88 -1.96 -5.34 -14.14
C THR A 88 -1.85 -5.78 -12.67
N MET A 89 -2.87 -6.47 -12.17
CA MET A 89 -2.87 -6.99 -10.80
C MET A 89 -1.73 -7.99 -10.58
N GLU A 90 -1.45 -8.86 -11.56
CA GLU A 90 -0.31 -9.79 -11.53
C GLU A 90 1.02 -9.04 -11.48
N ARG A 91 1.17 -7.96 -12.26
CA ARG A 91 2.39 -7.15 -12.25
C ARG A 91 2.59 -6.46 -10.90
N CYS A 92 1.52 -5.96 -10.29
CA CYS A 92 1.54 -5.38 -8.95
C CYS A 92 1.92 -6.42 -7.89
N TYR A 93 1.32 -7.60 -7.93
CA TYR A 93 1.63 -8.70 -7.01
C TYR A 93 3.10 -9.15 -7.14
N ALA A 94 3.57 -9.37 -8.36
CA ALA A 94 4.95 -9.76 -8.61
C ALA A 94 5.95 -8.66 -8.17
N PHE A 95 5.58 -7.39 -8.32
CA PHE A 95 6.38 -6.27 -7.82
C PHE A 95 6.51 -6.30 -6.29
N GLY A 96 5.40 -6.56 -5.59
CA GLY A 96 5.41 -6.75 -4.13
C GLY A 96 6.31 -7.90 -3.68
N GLN A 97 6.26 -9.05 -4.39
CA GLN A 97 7.16 -10.18 -4.13
C GLN A 97 8.64 -9.78 -4.29
N ALA A 98 8.96 -9.06 -5.36
CA ALA A 98 10.32 -8.60 -5.64
C ALA A 98 10.83 -7.63 -4.56
N ILE A 99 9.96 -6.73 -4.06
CA ILE A 99 10.27 -5.82 -2.94
C ILE A 99 10.60 -6.63 -1.69
N ALA A 100 9.71 -7.54 -1.27
CA ALA A 100 9.90 -8.34 -0.06
C ALA A 100 11.17 -9.19 -0.13
N GLN A 101 11.40 -9.87 -1.27
CA GLN A 101 12.62 -10.63 -1.52
C GLN A 101 13.88 -9.76 -1.39
N SER A 102 13.86 -8.58 -1.98
CA SER A 102 14.99 -7.65 -1.97
C SER A 102 15.29 -7.14 -0.57
N LEU A 103 14.28 -6.67 0.16
CA LEU A 103 14.43 -6.15 1.52
C LEU A 103 14.88 -7.23 2.50
N THR A 104 14.33 -8.44 2.38
CA THR A 104 14.77 -9.60 3.17
C THR A 104 16.24 -9.92 2.90
N ALA A 105 16.67 -9.95 1.63
CA ALA A 105 18.07 -10.21 1.27
C ALA A 105 19.03 -9.08 1.70
N MET A 106 18.52 -7.89 1.96
CA MET A 106 19.27 -6.77 2.53
C MET A 106 19.29 -6.78 4.08
N GLY A 107 18.58 -7.71 4.72
CA GLY A 107 18.44 -7.75 6.19
C GLY A 107 17.65 -6.57 6.76
N VAL A 108 16.79 -5.94 5.97
CA VAL A 108 15.99 -4.79 6.39
C VAL A 108 14.67 -5.26 6.98
N ARG A 109 14.42 -4.92 8.25
CA ARG A 109 13.10 -5.10 8.86
C ARG A 109 12.13 -4.07 8.31
N THR A 110 10.99 -4.50 7.85
CA THR A 110 10.06 -3.64 7.12
C THR A 110 8.62 -3.91 7.53
N ILE A 111 7.86 -2.85 7.70
CA ILE A 111 6.40 -2.87 7.71
C ILE A 111 5.95 -2.44 6.32
N VAL A 112 5.03 -3.18 5.73
CA VAL A 112 4.41 -2.82 4.45
C VAL A 112 3.04 -2.23 4.73
N LEU A 113 2.82 -1.00 4.28
CA LEU A 113 1.54 -0.31 4.33
C LEU A 113 1.07 -0.05 2.90
N ALA A 114 -0.06 -0.67 2.50
CA ALA A 114 -0.72 -0.36 1.25
C ALA A 114 -1.94 0.53 1.51
N SER A 115 -1.89 1.73 1.00
CA SER A 115 -3.00 2.67 1.06
C SER A 115 -3.81 2.58 -0.24
N GLY A 116 -5.12 2.68 -0.09
CA GLY A 116 -6.08 2.64 -1.20
C GLY A 116 -7.46 2.31 -0.66
N GLY A 117 -8.49 2.93 -1.21
CA GLY A 117 -9.88 2.63 -0.87
C GLY A 117 -10.41 1.41 -1.61
N MET A 118 -11.55 0.92 -1.17
CA MET A 118 -12.41 0.06 -1.97
C MET A 118 -13.26 0.93 -2.92
N SER A 119 -14.43 0.50 -3.31
CA SER A 119 -15.18 1.17 -4.37
C SER A 119 -15.48 2.63 -4.06
N HIS A 120 -15.13 3.48 -5.01
CA HIS A 120 -15.49 4.89 -5.06
C HIS A 120 -15.30 5.43 -6.48
N TYR A 121 -16.02 6.50 -6.82
CA TYR A 121 -16.06 7.03 -8.18
C TYR A 121 -15.89 8.56 -8.17
N PRO A 122 -14.73 9.09 -7.75
CA PRO A 122 -14.53 10.53 -7.62
C PRO A 122 -14.66 11.25 -8.98
N GLY A 123 -15.47 12.31 -9.00
CA GLY A 123 -15.66 13.13 -10.18
C GLY A 123 -16.59 12.53 -11.24
N THR A 124 -17.35 11.49 -10.91
CA THR A 124 -18.34 10.88 -11.81
C THR A 124 -19.77 11.02 -11.27
N ASP A 125 -20.76 10.73 -12.10
CA ASP A 125 -22.19 10.67 -11.72
C ASP A 125 -22.50 9.47 -10.78
N ARG A 126 -21.60 8.49 -10.70
CA ARG A 126 -21.68 7.35 -9.77
C ARG A 126 -21.09 7.64 -8.37
N TYR A 127 -20.70 8.87 -8.09
CA TYR A 127 -19.99 9.23 -6.87
C TYR A 127 -20.68 8.76 -5.56
N SER A 128 -22.01 8.74 -5.52
CA SER A 128 -22.80 8.26 -4.38
C SER A 128 -23.26 6.81 -4.46
N GLN A 129 -22.64 5.98 -5.29
CA GLN A 129 -23.05 4.60 -5.55
C GLN A 129 -21.88 3.61 -5.45
N PRO A 130 -21.21 3.52 -4.28
CA PRO A 130 -20.14 2.54 -4.11
C PRO A 130 -20.66 1.11 -4.23
N ALA A 131 -19.84 0.21 -4.77
CA ALA A 131 -20.19 -1.18 -5.08
C ALA A 131 -20.07 -2.09 -3.83
N LEU A 132 -20.87 -1.83 -2.79
CA LEU A 132 -20.76 -2.49 -1.47
C LEU A 132 -20.85 -4.02 -1.55
N GLU A 133 -21.72 -4.57 -2.39
CA GLU A 133 -21.85 -6.03 -2.51
C GLU A 133 -20.57 -6.63 -3.10
N TRP A 134 -20.01 -6.01 -4.13
CA TRP A 134 -18.75 -6.46 -4.72
C TRP A 134 -17.60 -6.38 -3.72
N ASP A 135 -17.49 -5.25 -3.01
CA ASP A 135 -16.47 -5.03 -1.99
C ASP A 135 -16.55 -6.06 -0.85
N THR A 136 -17.75 -6.36 -0.39
CA THR A 136 -17.99 -7.40 0.64
C THR A 136 -17.51 -8.76 0.17
N ASN A 137 -17.82 -9.13 -1.08
CA ASN A 137 -17.42 -10.41 -1.67
C ASN A 137 -15.90 -10.50 -1.89
N ALA A 138 -15.27 -9.41 -2.33
CA ALA A 138 -13.82 -9.34 -2.48
C ALA A 138 -13.12 -9.47 -1.11
N LEU A 139 -13.61 -8.72 -0.12
CA LEU A 139 -13.05 -8.73 1.23
C LEU A 139 -13.19 -10.10 1.92
N ALA A 140 -14.30 -10.82 1.70
CA ALA A 140 -14.48 -12.16 2.23
C ALA A 140 -13.37 -13.11 1.78
N ARG A 141 -12.97 -13.06 0.51
CA ARG A 141 -11.86 -13.88 -0.01
C ARG A 141 -10.53 -13.54 0.64
N LEU A 142 -10.26 -12.26 0.87
CA LEU A 142 -9.05 -11.79 1.54
C LEU A 142 -9.04 -12.19 3.02
N LYS A 143 -10.18 -12.13 3.70
CA LYS A 143 -10.37 -12.58 5.08
C LYS A 143 -10.03 -14.05 5.26
N ASP A 144 -10.32 -14.89 4.26
CA ASP A 144 -9.97 -16.30 4.26
C ASP A 144 -8.49 -16.57 3.96
N GLY A 145 -7.70 -15.52 3.66
CA GLY A 145 -6.28 -15.62 3.37
C GLY A 145 -5.98 -15.86 1.89
N ASN A 146 -6.99 -15.85 1.03
CA ASN A 146 -6.81 -15.98 -0.42
C ASN A 146 -6.43 -14.63 -1.04
N LEU A 147 -5.22 -14.15 -0.74
CA LEU A 147 -4.74 -12.86 -1.26
C LEU A 147 -4.53 -12.90 -2.78
N LYS A 148 -4.31 -14.09 -3.36
CA LYS A 148 -4.25 -14.24 -4.83
C LYS A 148 -5.58 -14.06 -5.53
N SER A 149 -6.69 -14.00 -4.80
CA SER A 149 -7.98 -13.66 -5.42
C SER A 149 -7.98 -12.27 -6.08
N LEU A 150 -7.11 -11.37 -5.63
CA LEU A 150 -6.89 -10.06 -6.27
C LEU A 150 -6.42 -10.18 -7.73
N LEU A 151 -5.72 -11.25 -8.08
CA LEU A 151 -5.18 -11.45 -9.44
C LEU A 151 -6.28 -11.80 -10.47
N GLY A 152 -7.47 -12.15 -10.01
CA GLY A 152 -8.61 -12.46 -10.89
C GLY A 152 -9.34 -11.23 -11.41
N TYR A 153 -9.01 -10.03 -10.94
CA TYR A 153 -9.68 -8.79 -11.34
C TYR A 153 -8.92 -8.12 -12.48
N ASP A 154 -9.58 -7.91 -13.60
CA ASP A 154 -9.02 -7.18 -14.74
C ASP A 154 -9.25 -5.67 -14.64
N GLU A 155 -8.71 -4.92 -15.59
CA GLU A 155 -8.82 -3.47 -15.64
C GLU A 155 -10.27 -3.00 -15.76
N VAL A 156 -11.06 -3.68 -16.57
CA VAL A 156 -12.47 -3.31 -16.83
C VAL A 156 -13.29 -3.51 -15.54
N GLU A 157 -13.12 -4.64 -14.86
CA GLU A 157 -13.83 -4.92 -13.61
C GLU A 157 -13.45 -3.92 -12.51
N LEU A 158 -12.14 -3.58 -12.38
CA LEU A 158 -11.69 -2.60 -11.40
C LEU A 158 -12.25 -1.20 -11.68
N ASP A 159 -12.32 -0.78 -12.95
CA ASP A 159 -12.89 0.50 -13.34
C ASP A 159 -14.41 0.52 -13.12
N ASP A 160 -15.11 -0.53 -13.54
CA ASP A 160 -16.56 -0.63 -13.38
C ASP A 160 -17.02 -0.66 -11.93
N THR A 161 -16.22 -1.22 -11.05
CA THR A 161 -16.52 -1.31 -9.63
C THR A 161 -15.91 -0.19 -8.80
N GLY A 162 -15.11 0.71 -9.41
CA GLY A 162 -14.43 1.80 -8.71
C GLY A 162 -13.32 1.34 -7.76
N ASN A 163 -12.77 0.15 -8.00
CA ASN A 163 -11.77 -0.51 -7.16
C ASN A 163 -10.34 -0.44 -7.70
N ILE A 164 -10.02 0.60 -8.46
CA ILE A 164 -8.73 0.76 -9.15
C ILE A 164 -7.52 0.75 -8.21
N GLU A 165 -7.69 1.19 -6.97
CA GLU A 165 -6.63 1.27 -5.94
C GLU A 165 -6.25 -0.09 -5.35
N LEU A 166 -7.02 -1.17 -5.62
CA LEU A 166 -6.63 -2.53 -5.24
C LEU A 166 -5.30 -2.97 -5.87
N ARG A 167 -4.77 -2.25 -6.85
CA ARG A 167 -3.41 -2.41 -7.36
C ARG A 167 -2.36 -2.22 -6.26
N CYS A 168 -2.57 -1.29 -5.35
CA CYS A 168 -1.70 -1.12 -4.17
C CYS A 168 -1.82 -2.31 -3.22
N TRP A 169 -3.04 -2.85 -3.04
CA TRP A 169 -3.27 -4.03 -2.22
C TRP A 169 -2.62 -5.28 -2.83
N ALA A 170 -2.64 -5.42 -4.16
CA ALA A 170 -1.95 -6.51 -4.86
C ALA A 170 -0.43 -6.47 -4.60
N CYS A 171 0.18 -5.28 -4.56
CA CYS A 171 1.60 -5.14 -4.19
C CYS A 171 1.84 -5.66 -2.76
N ALA A 172 1.03 -5.24 -1.79
CA ALA A 172 1.19 -5.72 -0.41
C ALA A 172 0.90 -7.21 -0.28
N ALA A 173 -0.12 -7.74 -0.98
CA ALA A 173 -0.42 -9.16 -1.03
C ALA A 173 0.75 -9.99 -1.56
N GLY A 174 1.46 -9.47 -2.57
CA GLY A 174 2.69 -10.07 -3.09
C GLY A 174 3.80 -10.13 -2.04
N ALA A 175 3.95 -9.08 -1.25
CA ALA A 175 4.95 -9.02 -0.18
C ALA A 175 4.61 -9.93 1.01
N LEU A 176 3.32 -10.11 1.32
CA LEU A 176 2.84 -10.92 2.44
C LEU A 176 2.77 -12.42 2.15
N GLY A 177 2.54 -12.80 0.89
CA GLY A 177 2.17 -14.17 0.52
C GLY A 177 0.76 -14.55 0.95
N GLN A 178 0.42 -15.86 0.92
CA GLN A 178 -0.90 -16.35 1.28
C GLN A 178 -1.04 -16.50 2.80
N ARG A 179 -1.76 -15.56 3.40
CA ARG A 179 -1.86 -15.47 4.84
C ARG A 179 -3.17 -14.84 5.28
N LYS A 180 -3.84 -15.42 6.27
CA LYS A 180 -5.05 -14.84 6.86
C LYS A 180 -4.70 -13.55 7.62
N PRO A 181 -5.48 -12.47 7.46
CA PRO A 181 -5.34 -11.29 8.28
C PRO A 181 -5.81 -11.56 9.72
N ASP A 182 -5.17 -10.87 10.66
CA ASP A 182 -5.54 -10.87 12.08
C ASP A 182 -6.67 -9.87 12.36
N ILE A 183 -6.75 -8.81 11.54
CA ILE A 183 -7.79 -7.77 11.60
C ILE A 183 -8.40 -7.61 10.22
N VAL A 184 -9.73 -7.51 10.18
CA VAL A 184 -10.50 -7.13 8.98
C VAL A 184 -11.64 -6.24 9.41
N ALA A 185 -11.77 -5.08 8.81
CA ALA A 185 -12.88 -4.15 8.99
C ALA A 185 -13.37 -3.63 7.64
N LEU A 186 -14.67 -3.36 7.54
CA LEU A 186 -15.31 -2.71 6.40
C LEU A 186 -16.29 -1.67 6.96
N GLU A 187 -16.08 -0.42 6.58
CA GLU A 187 -16.91 0.72 6.96
C GLU A 187 -17.51 1.36 5.70
N PRO A 188 -18.73 1.00 5.33
CA PRO A 188 -19.41 1.61 4.20
C PRO A 188 -19.76 3.08 4.48
N SER A 189 -19.56 3.93 3.48
CA SER A 189 -20.08 5.29 3.50
C SER A 189 -20.90 5.57 2.24
N TRP A 190 -21.52 6.72 2.21
CA TRP A 190 -22.41 7.11 1.10
C TRP A 190 -21.69 7.30 -0.26
N HIS A 191 -20.37 7.42 -0.27
CA HIS A 191 -19.59 7.72 -1.47
C HIS A 191 -18.31 6.90 -1.59
N HIS A 192 -17.92 6.16 -0.56
CA HIS A 192 -16.68 5.40 -0.54
C HIS A 192 -16.79 4.28 0.50
N ASN A 193 -16.37 3.08 0.16
CA ASN A 193 -16.25 2.01 1.13
C ASN A 193 -14.80 1.91 1.62
N TYR A 194 -14.64 1.97 2.93
CA TYR A 194 -13.34 1.88 3.59
C TYR A 194 -13.15 0.48 4.15
N ALA A 195 -12.01 -0.12 3.87
CA ALA A 195 -11.65 -1.38 4.48
C ALA A 195 -10.23 -1.36 5.03
N SER A 196 -10.01 -2.13 6.08
CA SER A 196 -8.70 -2.29 6.70
C SER A 196 -8.41 -3.77 6.95
N LEU A 197 -7.20 -4.20 6.61
CA LEU A 197 -6.69 -5.53 6.91
C LEU A 197 -5.33 -5.37 7.59
N GLY A 198 -5.09 -6.17 8.63
CA GLY A 198 -3.82 -6.16 9.35
C GLY A 198 -3.28 -7.57 9.57
N TRP A 199 -1.97 -7.72 9.45
CA TRP A 199 -1.23 -8.96 9.74
C TRP A 199 -0.13 -8.63 10.75
N PHE A 200 -0.16 -9.30 11.88
CA PHE A 200 0.83 -9.14 12.93
C PHE A 200 1.77 -10.33 12.93
N THR A 201 3.06 -10.08 13.05
CA THR A 201 4.02 -11.14 13.28
C THR A 201 3.79 -11.68 14.69
N PRO A 202 3.64 -13.01 14.87
CA PRO A 202 3.69 -13.55 16.22
C PRO A 202 4.97 -13.10 16.88
N THR A 203 4.91 -12.64 18.13
CA THR A 203 6.10 -12.40 18.91
C THR A 203 6.93 -13.69 18.87
N PRO A 204 8.17 -13.69 18.38
CA PRO A 204 8.99 -14.89 18.43
C PRO A 204 9.07 -15.34 19.89
N PRO A 205 9.05 -16.66 20.15
CA PRO A 205 9.25 -17.14 21.51
C PRO A 205 10.52 -16.47 22.01
N VAL A 206 10.47 -15.96 23.25
CA VAL A 206 11.57 -15.27 23.90
C VAL A 206 12.76 -16.23 23.94
N SER A 207 13.57 -16.25 22.91
CA SER A 207 14.93 -16.71 22.98
C SER A 207 15.71 -15.58 23.62
N ASP A 208 16.68 -15.85 24.44
CA ASP A 208 17.48 -14.93 25.24
C ASP A 208 18.14 -13.75 24.48
N PHE A 209 17.59 -13.34 23.39
CA PHE A 209 17.92 -12.13 22.66
C PHE A 209 17.19 -10.96 23.33
N HIS A 210 17.96 -10.18 24.05
CA HIS A 210 17.55 -8.89 24.55
C HIS A 210 17.33 -7.96 23.36
N TYR A 211 16.10 -7.93 22.84
CA TYR A 211 15.67 -6.82 22.00
C TYR A 211 15.46 -5.61 22.91
N PRO A 212 16.13 -4.49 22.68
CA PRO A 212 15.66 -3.24 23.25
C PRO A 212 14.18 -3.11 22.82
N SER A 213 13.31 -2.79 23.77
CA SER A 213 11.85 -2.77 23.67
C SER A 213 11.37 -2.18 22.33
N ILE A 214 11.25 -3.03 21.33
CA ILE A 214 10.70 -2.67 20.03
C ILE A 214 9.30 -3.26 20.00
N GLN A 215 8.34 -2.41 19.75
CA GLN A 215 6.95 -2.82 19.54
C GLN A 215 6.88 -3.94 18.50
N PRO A 216 5.94 -4.90 18.62
CA PRO A 216 5.82 -6.01 17.69
C PRO A 216 5.76 -5.49 16.24
N GLU A 217 6.52 -6.11 15.36
CA GLU A 217 6.57 -5.73 13.95
C GLU A 217 5.19 -5.97 13.32
N LEU A 218 4.58 -4.90 12.93
CA LEU A 218 3.30 -4.90 12.25
C LEU A 218 3.54 -5.01 10.74
N VAL A 219 3.12 -6.12 10.14
CA VAL A 219 2.96 -6.19 8.68
C VAL A 219 1.49 -5.89 8.40
N ALA A 220 1.24 -4.69 7.96
CA ALA A 220 -0.12 -4.23 7.70
C ALA A 220 -0.36 -4.02 6.22
N LEU A 221 -1.39 -4.67 5.68
CA LEU A 221 -2.09 -4.21 4.49
C LEU A 221 -3.23 -3.35 5.01
N THR A 222 -3.00 -2.05 5.07
CA THR A 222 -3.97 -1.13 5.65
C THR A 222 -4.47 -0.19 4.57
N THR A 223 -5.76 -0.17 4.37
CA THR A 223 -6.43 0.91 3.66
C THR A 223 -6.58 2.08 4.64
N ALA A 224 -6.25 3.26 4.19
CA ALA A 224 -6.49 4.44 5.01
C ALA A 224 -7.98 4.59 5.27
N LEU A 225 -8.38 4.48 6.52
CA LEU A 225 -9.71 4.92 6.95
C LEU A 225 -9.70 6.45 6.88
N HIS A 226 -10.31 7.01 5.84
CA HIS A 226 -10.60 8.43 5.84
C HIS A 226 -11.68 8.68 6.88
N GLN A 227 -11.26 9.07 8.06
CA GLN A 227 -12.18 9.82 8.89
C GLN A 227 -12.30 11.19 8.23
N ILE A 228 -13.40 11.41 7.52
CA ILE A 228 -13.80 12.74 7.12
C ILE A 228 -14.10 13.44 8.45
N ALA A 229 -13.19 14.31 8.85
CA ALA A 229 -13.47 15.26 9.91
C ALA A 229 -14.65 16.11 9.45
N HIS A 230 -15.76 16.00 10.14
CA HIS A 230 -16.90 16.89 10.01
C HIS A 230 -16.53 18.30 10.46
#